data_75c685236c84c3dc916b5924c699a60c
#
_entry.id   75c685236c84c3dc916b5924c699a60c
#
_cell.length_a   1.000
_cell.length_b   1.000
_cell.length_c   1.000
_cell.angle_alpha   90.00
_cell.angle_beta   90.00
_cell.angle_gamma   90.00
#
_symmetry.space_group_name_H-M   'P 1'
#
loop_
_entity.id
_entity.type
_entity.pdbx_description
1 polymer ?
#
loop_
_entity_poly.entity_id
_entity_poly.type
_entity_poly.pdbx_seq_one_letter_code
_entity_poly.pdbx_strand_id
1 'polypeptide(L)'
;MNIYDRLQALQIDLPPVSIPAAAYVPFVQTGNLVFLSGHIARKDGQVWAGQLGTNISTEEGKQAARAVAVDLLGTLQAACGGDLNRVRRIVKVMSLVNSTPTFTEQHLVTNGCSELLAEVFGDQGKHARSAFGVAQIPMGACVEIELIAEIN
;
A
#
# COMPACT_ATOMS: atom_id res chain seq x y z
N MET A 1 12.82 -18.50 -3.39
CA MET A 1 13.57 -17.24 -3.28
C MET A 1 13.11 -16.49 -2.05
N ASN A 2 14.05 -16.00 -1.28
CA ASN A 2 13.80 -15.20 -0.08
C ASN A 2 13.17 -13.86 -0.45
N ILE A 3 12.27 -13.35 0.38
CA ILE A 3 11.60 -12.05 0.12
C ILE A 3 12.62 -10.93 -0.02
N TYR A 4 13.67 -10.93 0.81
CA TYR A 4 14.70 -9.89 0.76
C TYR A 4 15.55 -9.94 -0.50
N ASP A 5 15.76 -11.14 -1.09
CA ASP A 5 16.42 -11.25 -2.39
C ASP A 5 15.56 -10.60 -3.48
N ARG A 6 14.24 -10.77 -3.42
CA ARG A 6 13.33 -10.13 -4.37
C ARG A 6 13.31 -8.62 -4.23
N LEU A 7 13.27 -8.13 -2.99
CA LEU A 7 13.32 -6.68 -2.72
C LEU A 7 14.61 -6.08 -3.27
N GLN A 8 15.73 -6.76 -3.07
CA GLN A 8 17.02 -6.32 -3.60
C GLN A 8 17.01 -6.28 -5.13
N ALA A 9 16.51 -7.34 -5.76
CA ALA A 9 16.40 -7.40 -7.23
C ALA A 9 15.50 -6.30 -7.79
N LEU A 10 14.48 -5.88 -7.05
CA LEU A 10 13.57 -4.78 -7.41
C LEU A 10 14.12 -3.42 -7.01
N GLN A 11 15.28 -3.37 -6.36
CA GLN A 11 15.91 -2.15 -5.86
C GLN A 11 15.01 -1.40 -4.88
N ILE A 12 14.35 -2.13 -3.98
CA ILE A 12 13.45 -1.58 -2.98
C ILE A 12 14.12 -1.61 -1.61
N ASP A 13 14.27 -0.41 -1.02
CA ASP A 13 14.65 -0.23 0.37
C ASP A 13 13.40 0.06 1.18
N LEU A 14 13.13 -0.75 2.21
CA LEU A 14 11.93 -0.57 3.00
C LEU A 14 12.13 0.56 4.01
N PRO A 15 11.17 1.50 4.10
CA PRO A 15 11.23 2.57 5.10
C PRO A 15 10.92 2.02 6.48
N PRO A 16 11.34 2.73 7.55
CA PRO A 16 10.89 2.41 8.89
C PRO A 16 9.39 2.69 9.03
N VAL A 17 8.78 2.11 10.08
CA VAL A 17 7.35 2.33 10.37
C VAL A 17 7.08 3.81 10.63
N SER A 18 6.09 4.36 9.94
CA SER A 18 5.62 5.73 10.19
C SER A 18 4.83 5.79 11.48
N ILE A 19 5.05 6.85 12.27
CA ILE A 19 4.21 7.13 13.43
C ILE A 19 2.95 7.84 12.94
N PRO A 20 1.74 7.31 13.23
CA PRO A 20 0.51 7.96 12.81
C PRO A 20 0.36 9.36 13.41
N ALA A 21 -0.23 10.27 12.62
CA ALA A 21 -0.51 11.64 13.04
C ALA A 21 -1.78 11.75 13.89
N ALA A 22 -2.49 10.66 14.16
CA ALA A 22 -3.75 10.61 14.87
C ALA A 22 -3.70 9.53 15.96
N ALA A 23 -4.80 9.40 16.70
CA ALA A 23 -4.87 8.50 17.86
C ALA A 23 -5.14 7.04 17.47
N TYR A 24 -4.22 6.45 16.70
CA TYR A 24 -4.29 5.05 16.30
C TYR A 24 -2.88 4.47 16.13
N VAL A 25 -2.81 3.17 15.92
CA VAL A 25 -1.54 2.45 15.75
C VAL A 25 -1.34 2.04 14.29
N PRO A 26 -0.09 1.80 13.84
CA PRO A 26 0.15 1.45 12.43
C PRO A 26 -0.37 0.08 12.04
N PHE A 27 -0.51 -0.84 12.99
CA PHE A 27 -1.08 -2.16 12.71
C PHE A 27 -1.67 -2.78 13.98
N VAL A 28 -2.59 -3.73 13.78
CA VAL A 28 -3.15 -4.56 14.85
C VAL A 28 -3.07 -6.01 14.41
N GLN A 29 -2.63 -6.87 15.31
CA GLN A 29 -2.62 -8.32 15.08
C GLN A 29 -3.70 -8.99 15.91
N THR A 30 -4.46 -9.85 15.27
CA THR A 30 -5.42 -10.75 15.95
C THR A 30 -5.26 -12.16 15.37
N GLY A 31 -4.91 -13.14 16.22
CA GLY A 31 -4.53 -14.45 15.71
C GLY A 31 -3.34 -14.32 14.76
N ASN A 32 -3.48 -14.91 13.58
CA ASN A 32 -2.46 -14.86 12.53
C ASN A 32 -2.71 -13.74 11.51
N LEU A 33 -3.71 -12.88 11.74
CA LEU A 33 -4.03 -11.78 10.83
C LEU A 33 -3.46 -10.48 11.34
N VAL A 34 -2.85 -9.74 10.45
CA VAL A 34 -2.34 -8.40 10.72
C VAL A 34 -3.11 -7.41 9.85
N PHE A 35 -3.70 -6.42 10.51
CA PHE A 35 -4.45 -5.34 9.88
C PHE A 35 -3.59 -4.10 9.89
N LEU A 36 -3.18 -3.63 8.72
CA LEU A 36 -2.41 -2.40 8.62
C LEU A 36 -3.35 -1.21 8.45
N SER A 37 -3.04 -0.13 9.16
CA SER A 37 -3.72 1.14 8.97
C SER A 37 -3.51 1.69 7.56
N GLY A 38 -4.40 2.55 7.11
CA GLY A 38 -4.26 3.21 5.81
C GLY A 38 -2.99 4.04 5.73
N HIS A 39 -2.27 3.90 4.63
CA HIS A 39 -1.06 4.67 4.35
C HIS A 39 -1.34 5.58 3.16
N ILE A 40 -1.11 6.87 3.35
CA ILE A 40 -1.27 7.87 2.28
C ILE A 40 -0.03 7.91 1.41
N ALA A 41 -0.22 8.23 0.12
CA ALA A 41 0.88 8.32 -0.82
C ALA A 41 1.85 9.42 -0.43
N ARG A 42 3.15 9.13 -0.53
CA ARG A 42 4.24 10.07 -0.26
C ARG A 42 5.24 10.04 -1.40
N LYS A 43 5.85 11.18 -1.63
CA LYS A 43 6.94 11.34 -2.61
C LYS A 43 7.98 12.26 -1.99
N ASP A 44 9.24 11.80 -1.96
CA ASP A 44 10.35 12.56 -1.38
C ASP A 44 10.07 13.02 0.05
N GLY A 45 9.46 12.17 0.86
CA GLY A 45 9.17 12.43 2.26
C GLY A 45 7.97 13.34 2.52
N GLN A 46 7.28 13.77 1.47
CA GLN A 46 6.11 14.65 1.58
C GLN A 46 4.86 13.96 1.07
N VAL A 47 3.69 14.44 1.50
CA VAL A 47 2.42 13.93 1.00
C VAL A 47 2.35 14.13 -0.51
N TRP A 48 2.02 13.05 -1.22
CA TRP A 48 1.79 13.11 -2.66
C TRP A 48 0.34 13.54 -2.89
N ALA A 49 0.13 14.85 -2.92
CA ALA A 49 -1.19 15.46 -3.03
C ALA A 49 -1.63 15.53 -4.49
N GLY A 50 -2.94 15.48 -4.70
CA GLY A 50 -3.53 15.65 -6.00
C GLY A 50 -4.78 14.81 -6.17
N GLN A 51 -5.44 14.97 -7.32
CA GLN A 51 -6.70 14.32 -7.61
C GLN A 51 -6.64 13.68 -9.00
N LEU A 52 -6.95 12.40 -9.07
CA LEU A 52 -7.06 11.66 -10.31
C LEU A 52 -8.20 12.25 -11.15
N GLY A 53 -7.93 12.49 -12.41
CA GLY A 53 -8.88 13.14 -13.30
C GLY A 53 -8.75 14.66 -13.38
N THR A 54 -7.99 15.28 -12.48
CA THR A 54 -7.69 16.73 -12.52
C THR A 54 -6.21 16.96 -12.79
N ASN A 55 -5.36 16.75 -11.78
CA ASN A 55 -3.93 17.04 -11.88
C ASN A 55 -3.01 15.83 -11.69
N ILE A 56 -3.58 14.65 -11.50
CA ILE A 56 -2.84 13.38 -11.43
C ILE A 56 -3.34 12.48 -12.54
N SER A 57 -2.46 12.00 -13.40
CA SER A 57 -2.81 11.03 -14.44
C SER A 57 -2.95 9.62 -13.84
N THR A 58 -3.58 8.72 -14.59
CA THR A 58 -3.68 7.32 -14.18
C THR A 58 -2.29 6.71 -13.96
N GLU A 59 -1.33 7.01 -14.83
CA GLU A 59 0.04 6.49 -14.69
C GLU A 59 0.74 7.05 -13.45
N GLU A 60 0.59 8.33 -13.18
CA GLU A 60 1.12 8.94 -11.95
C GLU A 60 0.47 8.34 -10.70
N GLY A 61 -0.85 8.14 -10.75
CA GLY A 61 -1.60 7.49 -9.67
C GLY A 61 -1.11 6.07 -9.43
N LYS A 62 -0.80 5.33 -10.49
CA LYS A 62 -0.23 3.99 -10.40
C LYS A 62 1.14 4.02 -9.70
N GLN A 63 1.98 4.99 -10.02
CA GLN A 63 3.26 5.17 -9.32
C GLN A 63 3.06 5.52 -7.85
N ALA A 64 2.07 6.35 -7.54
CA ALA A 64 1.74 6.69 -6.16
C ALA A 64 1.26 5.45 -5.38
N ALA A 65 0.43 4.61 -5.98
CA ALA A 65 -0.02 3.37 -5.36
C ALA A 65 1.16 2.41 -5.11
N ARG A 66 2.13 2.36 -6.02
CA ARG A 66 3.36 1.58 -5.82
C ARG A 66 4.17 2.11 -4.62
N ALA A 67 4.28 3.43 -4.49
CA ALA A 67 4.98 4.05 -3.37
C ALA A 67 4.29 3.72 -2.04
N VAL A 68 2.94 3.72 -2.01
CA VAL A 68 2.19 3.31 -0.82
C VAL A 68 2.50 1.85 -0.49
N ALA A 69 2.57 0.97 -1.48
CA ALA A 69 2.88 -0.44 -1.26
C ALA A 69 4.24 -0.63 -0.59
N VAL A 70 5.25 0.15 -0.97
CA VAL A 70 6.57 0.11 -0.33
C VAL A 70 6.45 0.50 1.15
N ASP A 71 5.71 1.55 1.46
CA ASP A 71 5.49 1.97 2.85
C ASP A 71 4.71 0.91 3.64
N LEU A 72 3.71 0.30 3.03
CA LEU A 72 2.96 -0.80 3.65
C LEU A 72 3.89 -1.99 3.97
N LEU A 73 4.82 -2.32 3.07
CA LEU A 73 5.78 -3.39 3.32
C LEU A 73 6.69 -3.08 4.51
N GLY A 74 7.09 -1.82 4.68
CA GLY A 74 7.86 -1.39 5.86
C GLY A 74 7.09 -1.62 7.16
N THR A 75 5.80 -1.26 7.18
CA THR A 75 4.93 -1.49 8.34
C THR A 75 4.68 -2.98 8.56
N LEU A 76 4.45 -3.74 7.50
CA LEU A 76 4.26 -5.19 7.59
C LEU A 76 5.51 -5.89 8.12
N GLN A 77 6.70 -5.44 7.72
CA GLN A 77 7.94 -5.96 8.25
C GLN A 77 8.02 -5.78 9.78
N ALA A 78 7.65 -4.60 10.27
CA ALA A 78 7.61 -4.36 11.72
C ALA A 78 6.59 -5.28 12.41
N ALA A 79 5.42 -5.48 11.80
CA ALA A 79 4.42 -6.40 12.34
C ALA A 79 4.91 -7.85 12.39
N CYS A 80 5.84 -8.22 11.50
CA CYS A 80 6.48 -9.53 11.45
C CYS A 80 7.71 -9.64 12.37
N GLY A 81 7.94 -8.67 13.24
CA GLY A 81 9.10 -8.68 14.11
C GLY A 81 10.43 -8.48 13.37
N GLY A 82 10.38 -7.87 12.19
CA GLY A 82 11.56 -7.57 11.38
C GLY A 82 11.81 -8.55 10.24
N ASP A 83 10.96 -9.55 10.03
CA ASP A 83 11.19 -10.57 9.00
C ASP A 83 9.94 -10.80 8.14
N LEU A 84 9.92 -10.24 6.94
CA LEU A 84 8.84 -10.41 5.97
C LEU A 84 8.68 -11.85 5.46
N ASN A 85 9.67 -12.72 5.67
CA ASN A 85 9.53 -14.14 5.32
C ASN A 85 8.46 -14.83 6.15
N ARG A 86 7.99 -14.20 7.23
CA ARG A 86 6.87 -14.70 8.04
C ARG A 86 5.51 -14.47 7.40
N VAL A 87 5.43 -13.69 6.33
CA VAL A 87 4.16 -13.47 5.62
C VAL A 87 3.76 -14.75 4.90
N ARG A 88 2.57 -15.26 5.20
CA ARG A 88 2.00 -16.42 4.53
C ARG A 88 1.25 -16.03 3.27
N ARG A 89 0.51 -14.91 3.33
CA ARG A 89 -0.14 -14.34 2.17
C ARG A 89 -0.68 -12.95 2.47
N ILE A 90 -0.85 -12.18 1.40
CA ILE A 90 -1.65 -10.95 1.45
C ILE A 90 -3.11 -11.37 1.26
N VAL A 91 -3.98 -10.95 2.18
CA VAL A 91 -5.38 -11.39 2.21
C VAL A 91 -6.27 -10.41 1.47
N LYS A 92 -6.16 -9.12 1.81
CA LYS A 92 -7.06 -8.09 1.29
C LYS A 92 -6.33 -6.75 1.15
N VAL A 93 -6.59 -6.07 0.05
CA VAL A 93 -6.16 -4.69 -0.17
C VAL A 93 -7.39 -3.82 -0.39
N MET A 94 -7.48 -2.71 0.31
CA MET A 94 -8.50 -1.69 0.07
C MET A 94 -7.80 -0.39 -0.33
N SER A 95 -8.13 0.12 -1.51
CA SER A 95 -7.52 1.31 -2.07
C SER A 95 -8.55 2.42 -2.25
N LEU A 96 -8.26 3.57 -1.66
CA LEU A 96 -9.05 4.79 -1.79
C LEU A 96 -8.32 5.72 -2.75
N VAL A 97 -9.01 6.20 -3.77
CA VAL A 97 -8.43 7.07 -4.79
C VAL A 97 -9.13 8.41 -4.75
N ASN A 98 -8.38 9.47 -4.44
CA ASN A 98 -8.87 10.84 -4.52
C ASN A 98 -9.13 11.15 -5.99
N SER A 99 -10.39 11.16 -6.41
CA SER A 99 -10.73 11.23 -7.82
C SER A 99 -11.98 12.05 -8.08
N THR A 100 -12.05 12.61 -9.29
CA THR A 100 -13.24 13.35 -9.74
C THR A 100 -14.41 12.41 -9.90
N PRO A 101 -15.67 12.95 -9.92
CA PRO A 101 -16.85 12.11 -10.10
C PRO A 101 -16.89 11.34 -11.43
N THR A 102 -16.10 11.75 -12.42
CA THR A 102 -16.10 11.12 -13.74
C THR A 102 -14.88 10.22 -13.99
N PHE A 103 -13.90 10.21 -13.08
CA PHE A 103 -12.76 9.31 -13.19
C PHE A 103 -13.18 7.89 -12.85
N THR A 104 -12.84 6.93 -13.69
CA THR A 104 -13.29 5.53 -13.54
C THR A 104 -12.14 4.51 -13.60
N GLU A 105 -10.89 4.96 -13.52
CA GLU A 105 -9.73 4.08 -13.62
C GLU A 105 -9.05 3.79 -12.28
N GLN A 106 -9.81 3.80 -11.18
CA GLN A 106 -9.29 3.51 -9.84
C GLN A 106 -8.61 2.14 -9.77
N HIS A 107 -9.13 1.16 -10.49
CA HIS A 107 -8.56 -0.18 -10.56
C HIS A 107 -7.18 -0.19 -11.22
N LEU A 108 -6.95 0.63 -12.24
CA LEU A 108 -5.65 0.74 -12.90
C LEU A 108 -4.62 1.42 -11.99
N VAL A 109 -5.04 2.46 -11.27
CA VAL A 109 -4.20 3.12 -10.27
C VAL A 109 -3.76 2.11 -9.21
N THR A 110 -4.70 1.33 -8.68
CA THR A 110 -4.44 0.37 -7.61
C THR A 110 -3.53 -0.77 -8.05
N ASN A 111 -3.47 -1.07 -9.35
CA ASN A 111 -2.55 -2.07 -9.89
C ASN A 111 -1.08 -1.77 -9.54
N GLY A 112 -0.72 -0.51 -9.33
CA GLY A 112 0.63 -0.16 -8.89
C GLY A 112 1.00 -0.84 -7.57
N CYS A 113 0.06 -0.93 -6.65
CA CYS A 113 0.23 -1.66 -5.40
C CYS A 113 0.16 -3.18 -5.62
N SER A 114 -0.88 -3.65 -6.28
CA SER A 114 -1.14 -5.10 -6.44
C SER A 114 -0.03 -5.80 -7.23
N GLU A 115 0.49 -5.15 -8.26
CA GLU A 115 1.60 -5.70 -9.05
C GLU A 115 2.86 -5.84 -8.20
N LEU A 116 3.16 -4.83 -7.37
CA LEU A 116 4.33 -4.91 -6.49
C LEU A 116 4.20 -6.05 -5.49
N LEU A 117 3.05 -6.21 -4.88
CA LEU A 117 2.83 -7.31 -3.93
C LEU A 117 3.01 -8.68 -4.60
N ALA A 118 2.58 -8.82 -5.84
CA ALA A 118 2.79 -10.06 -6.60
C ALA A 118 4.26 -10.25 -6.96
N GLU A 119 4.98 -9.19 -7.31
CA GLU A 119 6.41 -9.27 -7.58
C GLU A 119 7.21 -9.70 -6.35
N VAL A 120 6.82 -9.19 -5.17
CA VAL A 120 7.53 -9.48 -3.92
C VAL A 120 7.19 -10.87 -3.38
N PHE A 121 5.91 -11.24 -3.35
CA PHE A 121 5.45 -12.45 -2.67
C PHE A 121 5.06 -13.59 -3.64
N GLY A 122 5.06 -13.35 -4.94
CA GLY A 122 4.60 -14.35 -5.90
C GLY A 122 3.11 -14.65 -5.70
N ASP A 123 2.73 -15.91 -5.75
CA ASP A 123 1.32 -16.31 -5.60
C ASP A 123 0.73 -15.93 -4.25
N GLN A 124 1.55 -15.84 -3.21
CA GLN A 124 1.11 -15.41 -1.88
C GLN A 124 0.78 -13.92 -1.82
N GLY A 125 1.21 -13.15 -2.81
CA GLY A 125 0.88 -11.74 -2.96
C GLY A 125 -0.47 -11.48 -3.61
N LYS A 126 -1.08 -12.49 -4.23
CA LYS A 126 -2.40 -12.37 -4.84
C LYS A 126 -3.46 -12.28 -3.76
N HIS A 127 -4.33 -11.28 -3.85
CA HIS A 127 -5.21 -10.89 -2.76
C HIS A 127 -6.60 -10.52 -3.29
N ALA A 128 -7.59 -10.55 -2.40
CA ALA A 128 -8.89 -9.92 -2.66
C ALA A 128 -8.72 -8.40 -2.59
N ARG A 129 -9.51 -7.66 -3.35
CA ARG A 129 -9.29 -6.22 -3.49
C ARG A 129 -10.58 -5.44 -3.68
N SER A 130 -10.62 -4.24 -3.08
CA SER A 130 -11.57 -3.19 -3.44
C SER A 130 -10.78 -1.92 -3.79
N ALA A 131 -11.19 -1.24 -4.86
CA ALA A 131 -10.61 0.03 -5.27
C ALA A 131 -11.74 0.95 -5.70
N PHE A 132 -11.83 2.14 -5.11
CA PHE A 132 -12.91 3.07 -5.41
C PHE A 132 -12.50 4.51 -5.16
N GLY A 133 -13.26 5.42 -5.78
CA GLY A 133 -13.04 6.85 -5.63
C GLY A 133 -13.64 7.39 -4.35
N VAL A 134 -12.97 8.37 -3.76
CA VAL A 134 -13.46 9.12 -2.60
C VAL A 134 -13.39 10.61 -2.90
N ALA A 135 -14.22 11.39 -2.20
CA ALA A 135 -14.28 12.84 -2.39
C ALA A 135 -12.96 13.52 -1.99
N GLN A 136 -12.33 13.06 -0.91
CA GLN A 136 -11.05 13.57 -0.42
C GLN A 136 -10.35 12.51 0.41
N ILE A 137 -9.02 12.68 0.52
CA ILE A 137 -8.16 11.90 1.41
C ILE A 137 -7.46 12.89 2.34
N PRO A 138 -7.17 12.52 3.60
CA PRO A 138 -6.47 13.42 4.53
C PRO A 138 -5.23 14.05 3.88
N MET A 139 -5.01 15.33 4.13
CA MET A 139 -3.91 16.14 3.59
C MET A 139 -3.93 16.27 2.06
N GLY A 140 -5.04 15.91 1.41
CA GLY A 140 -5.15 15.95 -0.04
C GLY A 140 -4.36 14.89 -0.77
N ALA A 141 -3.93 13.82 -0.09
CA ALA A 141 -3.20 12.74 -0.74
C ALA A 141 -3.99 12.17 -1.93
N CYS A 142 -3.30 11.74 -2.97
CA CYS A 142 -3.97 11.23 -4.17
C CYS A 142 -4.44 9.78 -4.01
N VAL A 143 -3.78 8.97 -3.17
CA VAL A 143 -4.12 7.57 -2.95
C VAL A 143 -3.88 7.23 -1.48
N GLU A 144 -4.73 6.38 -0.92
CA GLU A 144 -4.54 5.79 0.40
C GLU A 144 -4.88 4.31 0.33
N ILE A 145 -4.03 3.45 0.88
CA ILE A 145 -4.22 2.00 0.82
C ILE A 145 -3.99 1.38 2.18
N GLU A 146 -4.85 0.43 2.53
CA GLU A 146 -4.70 -0.43 3.69
C GLU A 146 -4.68 -1.89 3.25
N LEU A 147 -4.13 -2.78 4.07
CA LEU A 147 -4.15 -4.20 3.75
C LEU A 147 -4.27 -5.07 5.00
N ILE A 148 -4.68 -6.30 4.74
CA ILE A 148 -4.71 -7.38 5.73
C ILE A 148 -3.78 -8.48 5.21
N ALA A 149 -2.89 -8.98 6.08
CA ALA A 149 -1.98 -10.07 5.76
C ALA A 149 -2.11 -11.18 6.79
N GLU A 150 -1.82 -12.40 6.37
CA GLU A 150 -1.68 -13.54 7.27
C GLU A 150 -0.20 -13.81 7.48
N ILE A 151 0.19 -14.00 8.73
CA ILE A 151 1.58 -14.32 9.12
C ILE A 151 1.60 -15.62 9.92
N ASN A 152 2.78 -16.24 9.97
CA ASN A 152 2.95 -17.45 10.81
C ASN A 152 3.46 -17.12 12.20
#